data_ddf7284a86befcdc2aee59003d0f70a4
#
_entry.id   ddf7284a86befcdc2aee59003d0f70a4
#
_cell.length_a   1.000
_cell.length_b   1.000
_cell.length_c   1.000
_cell.angle_alpha   90.00
_cell.angle_beta   90.00
_cell.angle_gamma   90.00
#
_symmetry.space_group_name_H-M   'P 1'
#
loop_
_entity.id
_entity.type
_entity.pdbx_description
1 polymer ?
#
loop_
_entity_poly.entity_id
_entity_poly.type
_entity_poly.pdbx_seq_one_letter_code
_entity_poly.pdbx_strand_id
1 'polypeptide(L)'
;MWTIGYGSTGEHVYPGQHISEPEAEELLRKDLWRFEDCVSSYVNVALTDNEYGALVSFAFNCGCGALQESTLLRRLNAGEPKPRVFSEELPKWVRGGGQVLPGLVRRREAEVALALT
;
A
#
# COMPACT_ATOMS: atom_id res chain seq x y z
N MET A 1 -8.43 1.77 9.18
CA MET A 1 -7.98 0.42 9.56
C MET A 1 -7.09 0.51 10.79
N TRP A 2 -7.35 -0.31 11.76
CA TRP A 2 -6.51 -0.39 12.95
C TRP A 2 -5.29 -1.23 12.70
N THR A 3 -4.15 -0.76 13.16
CA THR A 3 -2.89 -1.50 13.04
C THR A 3 -2.15 -1.45 14.36
N ILE A 4 -1.43 -2.51 14.67
CA ILE A 4 -0.56 -2.63 15.82
C ILE A 4 0.78 -3.12 15.29
N GLY A 5 1.88 -2.60 15.84
CA GLY A 5 3.20 -3.01 15.37
C GLY A 5 3.47 -2.55 13.96
N TYR A 6 3.57 -1.24 13.75
CA TYR A 6 3.95 -0.63 12.48
C TYR A 6 3.02 -0.94 11.32
N GLY A 7 1.75 -1.09 11.61
CA GLY A 7 0.76 -1.29 10.56
C GLY A 7 0.42 -2.74 10.26
N SER A 8 1.02 -3.67 10.97
CA SER A 8 0.68 -5.09 10.79
C SER A 8 -0.76 -5.34 11.21
N THR A 9 -1.51 -6.03 10.35
CA THR A 9 -2.87 -6.46 10.66
C THR A 9 -2.96 -7.95 10.41
N GLY A 10 -3.33 -8.70 11.37
CA GLY A 10 -3.43 -10.14 11.22
C GLY A 10 -3.93 -10.77 12.48
N GLU A 11 -4.14 -12.06 12.42
CA GLU A 11 -4.66 -12.80 13.56
C GLU A 11 -3.70 -12.78 14.75
N HIS A 12 -2.41 -12.58 14.47
CA HIS A 12 -1.37 -12.54 15.50
C HIS A 12 -1.25 -11.16 16.17
N VAL A 13 -2.03 -10.17 15.72
CA VAL A 13 -2.03 -8.82 16.26
C VAL A 13 -3.45 -8.46 16.68
N TYR A 14 -3.65 -8.13 17.95
CA TYR A 14 -4.95 -7.75 18.46
C TYR A 14 -4.86 -6.58 19.43
N PRO A 15 -5.98 -5.87 19.64
CA PRO A 15 -6.00 -4.73 20.55
C PRO A 15 -5.51 -5.12 21.94
N GLY A 16 -4.66 -4.29 22.51
CA GLY A 16 -4.13 -4.52 23.83
C GLY A 16 -2.95 -5.46 23.92
N GLN A 17 -2.55 -6.06 22.81
CA GLN A 17 -1.38 -6.92 22.80
C GLN A 17 -0.11 -6.09 23.04
N HIS A 18 0.70 -6.56 23.98
CA HIS A 18 1.98 -5.92 24.23
C HIS A 18 3.05 -6.58 23.35
N ILE A 19 3.69 -5.80 22.49
CA ILE A 19 4.71 -6.27 21.57
C ILE A 19 5.99 -5.52 21.85
N SER A 20 7.11 -6.24 22.01
CA SER A 20 8.41 -5.60 22.15
C SER A 20 8.84 -4.99 20.82
N GLU A 21 9.74 -4.01 20.86
CA GLU A 21 10.21 -3.34 19.64
C GLU A 21 10.83 -4.31 18.64
N PRO A 22 11.72 -5.25 19.03
CA PRO A 22 12.25 -6.24 18.10
C PRO A 22 11.18 -7.12 17.47
N GLU A 23 10.15 -7.51 18.23
CA GLU A 23 9.06 -8.31 17.71
C GLU A 23 8.24 -7.52 16.70
N ALA A 24 7.99 -6.23 16.97
CA ALA A 24 7.27 -5.37 16.06
C ALA A 24 8.03 -5.18 14.75
N GLU A 25 9.35 -5.03 14.81
CA GLU A 25 10.19 -4.91 13.63
C GLU A 25 10.16 -6.18 12.78
N GLU A 26 10.18 -7.34 13.42
CA GLU A 26 10.13 -8.60 12.72
C GLU A 26 8.80 -8.80 12.02
N LEU A 27 7.69 -8.45 12.67
CA LEU A 27 6.36 -8.48 12.05
C LEU A 27 6.29 -7.57 10.85
N LEU A 28 6.84 -6.37 10.97
CA LEU A 28 6.87 -5.42 9.86
C LEU A 28 7.65 -5.97 8.67
N ARG A 29 8.81 -6.57 8.90
CA ARG A 29 9.61 -7.14 7.82
C ARG A 29 8.86 -8.24 7.07
N LYS A 30 8.21 -9.15 7.81
CA LYS A 30 7.45 -10.24 7.20
C LYS A 30 6.30 -9.72 6.35
N ASP A 31 5.56 -8.74 6.87
CA ASP A 31 4.44 -8.17 6.15
C ASP A 31 4.92 -7.37 4.93
N LEU A 32 5.96 -6.57 5.06
CA LEU A 32 6.51 -5.80 3.95
C LEU A 32 7.03 -6.72 2.85
N TRP A 33 7.73 -7.79 3.19
CA TRP A 33 8.25 -8.73 2.20
C TRP A 33 7.11 -9.30 1.35
N ARG A 34 6.01 -9.67 1.97
CA ARG A 34 4.85 -10.20 1.28
C ARG A 34 4.28 -9.18 0.29
N PHE A 35 4.20 -7.91 0.70
CA PHE A 35 3.66 -6.86 -0.17
C PHE A 35 4.66 -6.43 -1.23
N GLU A 36 5.94 -6.45 -0.93
CA GLU A 36 6.99 -6.21 -1.93
C GLU A 36 6.95 -7.29 -3.01
N ASP A 37 6.81 -8.54 -2.62
CA ASP A 37 6.69 -9.65 -3.56
C ASP A 37 5.42 -9.50 -4.43
N CYS A 38 4.34 -9.07 -3.81
CA CYS A 38 3.08 -8.80 -4.50
C CYS A 38 3.26 -7.76 -5.62
N VAL A 39 3.89 -6.62 -5.31
CA VAL A 39 4.13 -5.58 -6.30
C VAL A 39 5.05 -6.10 -7.41
N SER A 40 6.13 -6.78 -7.03
CA SER A 40 7.10 -7.31 -7.99
C SER A 40 6.47 -8.34 -8.91
N SER A 41 5.50 -9.12 -8.41
CA SER A 41 4.85 -10.16 -9.20
C SER A 41 3.82 -9.61 -10.19
N TYR A 42 3.13 -8.54 -9.82
CA TYR A 42 2.01 -8.05 -10.63
C TYR A 42 2.38 -6.89 -11.55
N VAL A 43 3.38 -6.08 -11.19
CA VAL A 43 3.77 -4.93 -12.02
C VAL A 43 4.77 -5.38 -13.08
N ASN A 44 4.43 -5.15 -14.34
CA ASN A 44 5.23 -5.58 -15.49
C ASN A 44 6.04 -4.47 -16.13
N VAL A 45 6.09 -3.30 -15.50
CA VAL A 45 6.83 -2.15 -16.02
C VAL A 45 7.91 -1.74 -15.03
N ALA A 46 8.93 -1.03 -15.52
CA ALA A 46 10.00 -0.56 -14.66
C ALA A 46 9.48 0.52 -13.71
N LEU A 47 9.91 0.46 -12.45
CA LEU A 47 9.52 1.41 -11.41
C LEU A 47 10.77 2.01 -10.79
N THR A 48 10.69 3.29 -10.43
CA THR A 48 11.69 3.88 -9.54
C THR A 48 11.49 3.33 -8.14
N ASP A 49 12.49 3.52 -7.27
CA ASP A 49 12.36 3.09 -5.88
C ASP A 49 11.17 3.76 -5.19
N ASN A 50 10.94 5.04 -5.50
CA ASN A 50 9.83 5.78 -4.91
C ASN A 50 8.47 5.30 -5.43
N GLU A 51 8.38 5.00 -6.72
CA GLU A 51 7.16 4.42 -7.28
C GLU A 51 6.88 3.05 -6.68
N TYR A 52 7.91 2.24 -6.55
CA TYR A 52 7.82 0.93 -5.92
C TYR A 52 7.34 1.06 -4.47
N GLY A 53 7.95 1.97 -3.71
CA GLY A 53 7.56 2.22 -2.32
C GLY A 53 6.12 2.67 -2.18
N ALA A 54 5.63 3.52 -3.09
CA ALA A 54 4.25 3.97 -3.09
C ALA A 54 3.29 2.80 -3.31
N LEU A 55 3.61 1.90 -4.24
CA LEU A 55 2.77 0.73 -4.50
C LEU A 55 2.82 -0.28 -3.36
N VAL A 56 3.97 -0.47 -2.72
CA VAL A 56 4.07 -1.32 -1.53
C VAL A 56 3.20 -0.75 -0.41
N SER A 57 3.24 0.56 -0.19
CA SER A 57 2.39 1.22 0.80
C SER A 57 0.91 1.00 0.50
N PHE A 58 0.52 1.15 -0.77
CA PHE A 58 -0.86 0.91 -1.19
C PHE A 58 -1.27 -0.54 -0.93
N ALA A 59 -0.46 -1.50 -1.34
CA ALA A 59 -0.76 -2.91 -1.14
C ALA A 59 -0.81 -3.27 0.35
N PHE A 60 0.07 -2.69 1.16
CA PHE A 60 0.09 -2.89 2.60
C PHE A 60 -1.20 -2.41 3.25
N ASN A 61 -1.72 -1.28 2.80
CA ASN A 61 -2.94 -0.69 3.35
C ASN A 61 -4.22 -1.31 2.79
N CYS A 62 -4.26 -1.55 1.48
CA CYS A 62 -5.48 -2.00 0.80
C CYS A 62 -5.51 -3.49 0.48
N GLY A 63 -4.35 -4.15 0.50
CA GLY A 63 -4.23 -5.57 0.23
C GLY A 63 -3.73 -5.89 -1.18
N CYS A 64 -3.06 -7.03 -1.32
CA CYS A 64 -2.57 -7.50 -2.63
C CYS A 64 -3.70 -7.77 -3.61
N GLY A 65 -4.82 -8.30 -3.12
CA GLY A 65 -5.98 -8.54 -3.98
C GLY A 65 -6.54 -7.26 -4.56
N ALA A 66 -6.58 -6.19 -3.76
CA ALA A 66 -7.03 -4.89 -4.24
C ALA A 66 -6.10 -4.35 -5.31
N LEU A 67 -4.78 -4.47 -5.12
CA LEU A 67 -3.81 -4.07 -6.13
C LEU A 67 -3.99 -4.88 -7.41
N GLN A 68 -4.11 -6.19 -7.29
CA GLN A 68 -4.24 -7.10 -8.42
C GLN A 68 -5.43 -6.76 -9.30
N GLU A 69 -6.55 -6.38 -8.71
CA GLU A 69 -7.79 -6.08 -9.42
C GLU A 69 -7.95 -4.61 -9.78
N SER A 70 -7.01 -3.76 -9.37
CA SER A 70 -7.16 -2.31 -9.52
C SER A 70 -6.98 -1.83 -10.95
N THR A 71 -7.67 -0.77 -11.30
CA THR A 71 -7.44 -0.02 -12.53
C THR A 71 -6.04 0.60 -12.51
N LEU A 72 -5.55 0.97 -11.34
CA LEU A 72 -4.19 1.45 -11.14
C LEU A 72 -3.17 0.49 -11.76
N LEU A 73 -3.23 -0.78 -11.37
CA LEU A 73 -2.31 -1.79 -11.88
C LEU A 73 -2.47 -1.99 -13.38
N ARG A 74 -3.71 -2.09 -13.85
CA ARG A 74 -3.99 -2.30 -15.28
C ARG A 74 -3.40 -1.17 -16.12
N ARG A 75 -3.57 0.07 -15.69
CA ARG A 75 -3.08 1.23 -16.42
C ARG A 75 -1.55 1.29 -16.43
N LEU A 76 -0.92 0.97 -15.29
CA LEU A 76 0.54 0.91 -15.22
C LEU A 76 1.09 -0.12 -16.18
N ASN A 77 0.51 -1.31 -16.20
CA ASN A 77 0.97 -2.40 -17.07
C ASN A 77 0.63 -2.15 -18.54
N ALA A 78 -0.33 -1.29 -18.82
CA ALA A 78 -0.64 -0.87 -20.18
C ALA A 78 0.36 0.14 -20.73
N GLY A 79 1.28 0.65 -19.89
CA GLY A 79 2.29 1.59 -20.34
C GLY A 79 1.84 3.04 -20.32
N GLU A 80 0.75 3.36 -19.64
CA GLU A 80 0.32 4.74 -19.51
C GLU A 80 1.33 5.56 -18.68
N PRO A 81 1.39 6.88 -18.85
CA PRO A 81 2.33 7.71 -18.10
C PRO A 81 2.12 7.54 -16.59
N LYS A 82 3.15 7.06 -15.90
CA LYS A 82 3.05 6.72 -14.48
C LYS A 82 2.63 7.88 -13.58
N PRO A 83 3.19 9.10 -13.73
CA PRO A 83 2.75 10.21 -12.89
C PRO A 83 1.26 10.47 -12.97
N ARG A 84 0.71 10.38 -14.18
CA ARG A 84 -0.71 10.56 -14.41
C ARG A 84 -1.52 9.45 -13.76
N VAL A 85 -1.09 8.20 -13.94
CA VAL A 85 -1.78 7.04 -13.38
C VAL A 85 -1.84 7.14 -11.86
N PHE A 86 -0.70 7.41 -11.21
CA PHE A 86 -0.67 7.55 -9.76
C PHE A 86 -1.58 8.69 -9.28
N SER A 87 -1.53 9.84 -9.94
CA SER A 87 -2.31 11.01 -9.54
C SER A 87 -3.82 10.81 -9.71
N GLU A 88 -4.22 10.02 -10.69
CA GLU A 88 -5.63 9.79 -10.98
C GLU A 88 -6.22 8.60 -10.23
N GLU A 89 -5.43 7.54 -10.01
CA GLU A 89 -5.96 6.29 -9.48
C GLU A 89 -5.83 6.15 -7.97
N LEU A 90 -4.70 6.55 -7.40
CA LEU A 90 -4.51 6.41 -5.94
C LEU A 90 -5.57 7.15 -5.12
N PRO A 91 -5.95 8.40 -5.46
CA PRO A 91 -6.94 9.12 -4.67
C PRO A 91 -8.32 8.47 -4.60
N LYS A 92 -8.58 7.50 -5.44
CA LYS A 92 -9.86 6.79 -5.40
C LYS A 92 -9.99 5.85 -4.20
N TRP A 93 -8.90 5.49 -3.56
CA TRP A 93 -8.85 4.49 -2.50
C TRP A 93 -8.87 5.14 -1.12
N VAL A 94 -9.95 5.88 -0.84
CA VAL A 94 -10.07 6.69 0.39
C VAL A 94 -11.31 6.36 1.21
N ARG A 95 -12.01 5.27 0.86
CA ARG A 95 -13.23 4.90 1.56
C ARG A 95 -13.04 3.67 2.43
N GLY A 96 -13.66 3.71 3.61
CA GLY A 96 -13.74 2.58 4.50
C GLY A 96 -15.15 2.52 5.08
N GLY A 97 -15.78 1.35 5.04
CA GLY A 97 -17.16 1.21 5.51
C GLY A 97 -18.15 2.07 4.73
N GLY A 98 -17.87 2.35 3.46
CA GLY A 98 -18.73 3.17 2.61
C GLY A 98 -18.57 4.67 2.78
N GLN A 99 -17.65 5.12 3.62
CA GLN A 99 -17.41 6.54 3.89
C GLN A 99 -15.98 6.93 3.57
N VAL A 100 -15.80 8.20 3.18
CA VAL A 100 -14.46 8.75 3.00
C VAL A 100 -13.83 8.95 4.37
N LEU A 101 -12.63 8.39 4.56
CA LEU A 101 -11.89 8.49 5.82
C LEU A 101 -10.71 9.45 5.66
N PRO A 102 -10.62 10.50 6.49
CA PRO A 102 -9.53 11.48 6.37
C PRO A 102 -8.14 10.86 6.45
N GLY A 103 -7.96 9.81 7.26
CA GLY A 103 -6.69 9.11 7.36
C GLY A 103 -6.29 8.45 6.06
N LEU A 104 -7.24 7.89 5.32
CA LEU A 104 -6.98 7.27 4.02
C LEU A 104 -6.68 8.33 2.96
N VAL A 105 -7.35 9.47 3.02
CA VAL A 105 -7.05 10.58 2.11
C VAL A 105 -5.59 11.02 2.29
N ARG A 106 -5.16 11.23 3.52
CA ARG A 106 -3.78 11.63 3.80
C ARG A 106 -2.79 10.57 3.33
N ARG A 107 -3.12 9.31 3.51
CA ARG A 107 -2.24 8.22 3.10
C ARG A 107 -2.09 8.16 1.58
N ARG A 108 -3.19 8.32 0.84
CA ARG A 108 -3.11 8.35 -0.63
C ARG A 108 -2.36 9.57 -1.13
N GLU A 109 -2.54 10.70 -0.49
CA GLU A 109 -1.78 11.91 -0.84
C GLU A 109 -0.29 11.71 -0.65
N ALA A 110 0.10 11.08 0.45
CA ALA A 110 1.51 10.77 0.72
C ALA A 110 2.08 9.80 -0.32
N GLU A 111 1.31 8.79 -0.72
CA GLU A 111 1.73 7.83 -1.73
C GLU A 111 1.91 8.50 -3.09
N VAL A 112 0.98 9.37 -3.48
CA VAL A 112 1.09 10.13 -4.72
C VAL A 112 2.34 11.01 -4.69
N ALA A 113 2.54 11.75 -3.59
CA ALA A 113 3.71 12.61 -3.45
C ALA A 113 5.01 11.82 -3.58
N LEU A 114 5.09 10.66 -2.96
CA LEU A 114 6.26 9.79 -3.05
C LEU A 114 6.48 9.31 -4.49
N ALA A 115 5.42 8.83 -5.13
CA ALA A 115 5.52 8.31 -6.49
C ALA A 115 5.97 9.35 -7.51
N LEU A 116 5.64 10.61 -7.28
CA LEU A 116 5.97 11.70 -8.20
C LEU A 116 7.34 12.33 -7.93
N THR A 117 8.04 11.86 -6.92
CA THR A 117 9.34 12.43 -6.53
C THR A 117 10.49 11.92 -7.40
#